data_25e68e34015b949dc9cc7b1630efde40
#
_entry.id   25e68e34015b949dc9cc7b1630efde40
#
_cell.length_a   1.000
_cell.length_b   1.000
_cell.length_c   1.000
_cell.angle_alpha   90.00
_cell.angle_beta   90.00
_cell.angle_gamma   90.00
#
_symmetry.space_group_name_H-M   'P 1'
#
loop_
_entity.id
_entity.type
_entity.pdbx_description
1 polymer ?
#
loop_
_entity_poly.entity_id
_entity_poly.type
_entity_poly.pdbx_seq_one_letter_code
_entity_poly.pdbx_strand_id
1 'polypeptide(L)'
;MKRLVQWIQIPAFSPLPVMDRVFEECTDAFADEGCVRRKVTRWEDLEDGGLIWMDDAAGDYLQHKALHRILAEKCPTSIFVLWYWRDTTYQPFSRMIFTGEYYVHRHATSEENKAYMTHPQFVPLRLRANESPDQVGHLPRHPVRDYCFMGGGYKMDWVPPAPEFQGIYHQVIERNFLPYSTRREIYLTTHFALGFQSDENIRTGHLSQRIFEGLAYGCIVMCENPLAEQVTGGAVVTVRSKEDMWEQMRYYRSHPEEAEQRRQRGYEWTRRYGTNRSAMRPFMDRIAACWGETWEVSPTVVSVNLMGGLGNQLFQIAAGYAYAKKHGATFQLCPPAQNGARPWYWDNLLSSVRPFLVPSLPPNLLPWTESLPTMYRPIGRLPPQGIYLQGYLQSSTYFYTDAIRTALRDLFRPPADLLHSVRYDYADWIRQADRVVVLHARRTDYLAAKEFHGPLDGSYYRRALDAILPHVKDPIFVLSADDPSFWQDIRADMAEVYQSPHLILQGESDIRTFVLLQQFSHFILSNSTFIWWCAWLAPARRVVAPHQWFGPAGPSSWSDIYETDWVRV
;
A
#
# COMPACT_ATOMS: atom_id res chain seq x y z
N MET A 1 -29.99 -0.68 9.42
CA MET A 1 -29.50 -2.06 9.57
C MET A 1 -28.33 -2.09 10.55
N LYS A 2 -28.23 -3.12 11.40
CA LYS A 2 -27.10 -3.28 12.33
C LYS A 2 -25.82 -3.48 11.51
N ARG A 3 -24.75 -2.76 11.86
CA ARG A 3 -23.46 -2.89 11.16
C ARG A 3 -22.72 -4.17 11.57
N LEU A 4 -23.34 -5.31 11.31
CA LEU A 4 -22.84 -6.63 11.64
C LEU A 4 -22.83 -7.51 10.39
N VAL A 5 -21.68 -8.07 10.03
CA VAL A 5 -21.52 -9.03 8.95
C VAL A 5 -21.05 -10.35 9.53
N GLN A 6 -21.86 -11.36 9.36
CA GLN A 6 -21.59 -12.71 9.82
C GLN A 6 -21.42 -13.62 8.61
N TRP A 7 -20.37 -14.44 8.58
CA TRP A 7 -20.29 -15.52 7.59
C TRP A 7 -20.31 -16.86 8.28
N ILE A 8 -21.13 -17.74 7.73
CA ILE A 8 -21.37 -19.06 8.28
C ILE A 8 -20.34 -20.01 7.72
N GLN A 9 -19.58 -20.66 8.60
CA GLN A 9 -18.64 -21.71 8.27
C GLN A 9 -18.85 -22.91 9.19
N ILE A 10 -19.96 -23.58 8.98
CA ILE A 10 -20.25 -24.83 9.66
C ILE A 10 -19.71 -25.97 8.80
N PRO A 11 -18.87 -26.89 9.33
CA PRO A 11 -18.18 -27.90 8.52
C PRO A 11 -19.08 -28.76 7.62
N ALA A 12 -20.34 -28.96 8.03
CA ALA A 12 -21.35 -29.67 7.24
C ALA A 12 -21.80 -28.91 5.97
N PHE A 13 -21.57 -27.59 5.89
CA PHE A 13 -22.09 -26.69 4.85
C PHE A 13 -21.01 -25.94 4.05
N SER A 14 -19.76 -25.98 4.45
CA SER A 14 -18.67 -25.35 3.71
C SER A 14 -17.47 -26.29 3.58
N PRO A 15 -17.45 -27.15 2.56
CA PRO A 15 -16.41 -28.15 2.40
C PRO A 15 -15.14 -27.65 1.75
N LEU A 16 -15.07 -26.40 1.25
CA LEU A 16 -13.93 -25.90 0.51
C LEU A 16 -13.11 -24.87 1.32
N PRO A 17 -11.94 -25.25 1.85
CA PRO A 17 -11.06 -24.31 2.58
C PRO A 17 -10.68 -23.06 1.79
N VAL A 18 -10.73 -23.14 0.46
CA VAL A 18 -10.44 -22.01 -0.43
C VAL A 18 -11.48 -20.90 -0.32
N MET A 19 -12.74 -21.25 -0.06
CA MET A 19 -13.84 -20.30 0.07
C MET A 19 -13.77 -19.50 1.38
N ASP A 20 -13.19 -20.05 2.44
CA ASP A 20 -12.96 -19.34 3.68
C ASP A 20 -12.21 -18.03 3.46
N ARG A 21 -11.12 -18.10 2.70
CA ARG A 21 -10.32 -16.92 2.41
C ARG A 21 -11.05 -15.93 1.51
N VAL A 22 -11.81 -16.40 0.54
CA VAL A 22 -12.65 -15.54 -0.30
C VAL A 22 -13.66 -14.78 0.53
N PHE A 23 -14.36 -15.45 1.44
CA PHE A 23 -15.31 -14.81 2.34
C PHE A 23 -14.63 -13.85 3.31
N GLU A 24 -13.47 -14.21 3.84
CA GLU A 24 -12.64 -13.31 4.66
C GLU A 24 -12.30 -12.03 3.92
N GLU A 25 -11.79 -12.11 2.70
CA GLU A 25 -11.42 -10.95 1.88
C GLU A 25 -12.63 -10.13 1.43
N CYS A 26 -13.75 -10.77 1.07
CA CYS A 26 -14.99 -10.07 0.76
C CYS A 26 -15.55 -9.37 2.00
N THR A 27 -15.55 -10.01 3.16
CA THR A 27 -16.06 -9.41 4.40
C THR A 27 -15.12 -8.36 4.97
N ASP A 28 -13.82 -8.36 4.64
CA ASP A 28 -12.89 -7.28 4.97
C ASP A 28 -13.36 -5.92 4.41
N ALA A 29 -13.97 -5.91 3.22
CA ALA A 29 -14.51 -4.69 2.66
C ALA A 29 -15.65 -4.09 3.52
N PHE A 30 -16.46 -4.92 4.15
CA PHE A 30 -17.47 -4.45 5.11
C PHE A 30 -16.87 -3.92 6.40
N ALA A 31 -15.73 -4.46 6.83
CA ALA A 31 -15.00 -3.93 7.97
C ALA A 31 -14.46 -2.51 7.68
N ASP A 32 -14.03 -2.26 6.45
CA ASP A 32 -13.61 -0.92 6.01
C ASP A 32 -14.74 0.11 6.07
N GLU A 33 -15.97 -0.34 5.93
CA GLU A 33 -17.18 0.48 6.06
C GLU A 33 -17.71 0.55 7.52
N GLY A 34 -16.89 0.15 8.48
CA GLY A 34 -17.23 0.20 9.92
C GLY A 34 -18.18 -0.88 10.39
N CYS A 35 -18.33 -1.99 9.66
CA CYS A 35 -19.10 -3.14 10.08
C CYS A 35 -18.28 -4.07 10.98
N VAL A 36 -18.90 -4.57 12.04
CA VAL A 36 -18.34 -5.64 12.85
C VAL A 36 -18.42 -6.95 12.08
N ARG A 37 -17.28 -7.64 11.94
CA ARG A 37 -17.19 -8.95 11.27
C ARG A 37 -17.19 -10.07 12.26
N ARG A 38 -17.85 -11.16 11.92
CA ARG A 38 -17.86 -12.36 12.74
C ARG A 38 -17.97 -13.64 11.91
N LYS A 39 -17.01 -14.55 12.13
CA LYS A 39 -17.12 -15.93 11.66
C LYS A 39 -18.00 -16.71 12.61
N VAL A 40 -19.00 -17.42 12.07
CA VAL A 40 -19.95 -18.22 12.84
C VAL A 40 -19.78 -19.68 12.48
N THR A 41 -19.42 -20.47 13.46
CA THR A 41 -19.20 -21.93 13.32
C THR A 41 -20.32 -22.77 13.90
N ARG A 42 -21.26 -22.15 14.61
CA ARG A 42 -22.43 -22.79 15.24
C ARG A 42 -23.66 -21.95 15.01
N TRP A 43 -24.78 -22.60 14.72
CA TRP A 43 -26.07 -21.90 14.46
C TRP A 43 -26.57 -21.07 15.64
N GLU A 44 -26.29 -21.52 16.83
CA GLU A 44 -26.72 -20.88 18.08
C GLU A 44 -26.07 -19.49 18.24
N ASP A 45 -24.91 -19.30 17.64
CA ASP A 45 -24.12 -18.08 17.77
C ASP A 45 -24.52 -16.97 16.79
N LEU A 46 -25.49 -17.19 15.88
CA LEU A 46 -26.00 -16.18 14.97
C LEU A 46 -26.76 -15.08 15.71
N GLU A 47 -26.49 -13.86 15.34
CA GLU A 47 -27.19 -12.67 15.82
C GLU A 47 -28.06 -12.05 14.73
N ASP A 48 -29.23 -11.54 15.10
CA ASP A 48 -30.13 -10.85 14.18
C ASP A 48 -29.76 -9.38 13.95
N GLY A 49 -30.15 -8.84 12.81
CA GLY A 49 -30.10 -7.41 12.48
C GLY A 49 -28.94 -6.96 11.61
N GLY A 50 -28.21 -7.88 11.01
CA GLY A 50 -27.09 -7.57 10.11
C GLY A 50 -27.16 -8.33 8.79
N LEU A 51 -26.00 -8.53 8.17
CA LEU A 51 -25.83 -9.31 6.95
C LEU A 51 -25.30 -10.70 7.32
N ILE A 52 -25.95 -11.74 6.82
CA ILE A 52 -25.54 -13.14 7.04
C ILE A 52 -25.15 -13.73 5.68
N TRP A 53 -23.88 -14.09 5.55
CA TRP A 53 -23.30 -14.64 4.34
C TRP A 53 -23.17 -16.16 4.44
N MET A 54 -23.62 -16.85 3.40
CA MET A 54 -23.68 -18.30 3.34
C MET A 54 -23.14 -18.83 2.02
N ASP A 55 -22.52 -19.99 2.03
CA ASP A 55 -22.12 -20.74 0.85
C ASP A 55 -23.08 -21.90 0.57
N ASP A 56 -23.57 -22.00 -0.66
CA ASP A 56 -24.43 -23.10 -1.11
C ASP A 56 -23.64 -24.24 -1.79
N ALA A 57 -22.32 -24.13 -1.88
CA ALA A 57 -21.51 -25.07 -2.68
C ALA A 57 -21.51 -26.52 -2.16
N ALA A 58 -22.02 -26.79 -0.99
CA ALA A 58 -21.74 -28.01 -0.24
C ALA A 58 -22.92 -28.88 0.13
N GLY A 59 -24.12 -28.44 -0.04
CA GLY A 59 -25.19 -29.07 0.68
C GLY A 59 -26.19 -29.87 -0.13
N ASP A 60 -26.74 -30.87 0.53
CA ASP A 60 -27.98 -31.51 0.17
C ASP A 60 -29.11 -30.44 0.19
N TYR A 61 -29.68 -30.17 -0.95
CA TYR A 61 -30.73 -29.18 -1.18
C TYR A 61 -31.90 -29.22 -0.18
N LEU A 62 -32.27 -30.41 0.30
CA LEU A 62 -33.35 -30.56 1.28
C LEU A 62 -32.97 -30.01 2.66
N GLN A 63 -31.72 -30.11 3.04
CA GLN A 63 -31.23 -29.55 4.30
C GLN A 63 -31.20 -28.04 4.25
N HIS A 64 -30.89 -27.45 3.10
CA HIS A 64 -30.88 -26.00 2.93
C HIS A 64 -32.27 -25.35 3.05
N LYS A 65 -33.34 -25.99 2.56
CA LYS A 65 -34.71 -25.47 2.71
C LYS A 65 -35.15 -25.38 4.18
N ALA A 66 -34.84 -26.39 4.96
CA ALA A 66 -35.12 -26.40 6.40
C ALA A 66 -34.31 -25.33 7.13
N LEU A 67 -33.04 -25.19 6.74
CA LEU A 67 -32.13 -24.20 7.27
C LEU A 67 -32.59 -22.77 7.00
N HIS A 68 -32.98 -22.43 5.77
CA HIS A 68 -33.47 -21.10 5.42
C HIS A 68 -34.67 -20.69 6.27
N ARG A 69 -35.56 -21.64 6.60
CA ARG A 69 -36.70 -21.39 7.51
C ARG A 69 -36.21 -21.07 8.92
N ILE A 70 -35.31 -21.90 9.45
CA ILE A 70 -34.70 -21.69 10.78
C ILE A 70 -34.02 -20.34 10.87
N LEU A 71 -33.25 -19.98 9.86
CA LEU A 71 -32.56 -18.69 9.81
C LEU A 71 -33.54 -17.51 9.72
N ALA A 72 -34.59 -17.63 8.90
CA ALA A 72 -35.61 -16.58 8.77
C ALA A 72 -36.37 -16.38 10.08
N GLU A 73 -36.60 -17.44 10.86
CA GLU A 73 -37.26 -17.38 12.17
C GLU A 73 -36.33 -16.82 13.25
N LYS A 74 -35.07 -17.24 13.25
CA LYS A 74 -34.06 -16.82 14.25
C LYS A 74 -33.55 -15.39 14.02
N CYS A 75 -33.37 -15.00 12.77
CA CYS A 75 -32.81 -13.70 12.38
C CYS A 75 -33.78 -12.92 11.49
N PRO A 76 -34.94 -12.49 12.02
CA PRO A 76 -36.03 -11.94 11.24
C PRO A 76 -35.76 -10.59 10.62
N THR A 77 -34.73 -9.85 11.06
CA THR A 77 -34.36 -8.54 10.51
C THR A 77 -33.06 -8.58 9.69
N SER A 78 -32.37 -9.72 9.63
CA SER A 78 -31.14 -9.89 8.87
C SER A 78 -31.37 -10.02 7.37
N ILE A 79 -30.38 -9.57 6.58
CA ILE A 79 -30.32 -9.83 5.15
C ILE A 79 -29.40 -11.06 4.94
N PHE A 80 -29.87 -12.01 4.16
CA PHE A 80 -29.11 -13.22 3.87
C PHE A 80 -28.49 -13.12 2.48
N VAL A 81 -27.20 -13.35 2.37
CA VAL A 81 -26.46 -13.44 1.11
C VAL A 81 -26.09 -14.89 0.86
N LEU A 82 -26.66 -15.47 -0.16
CA LEU A 82 -26.39 -16.83 -0.57
C LEU A 82 -25.44 -16.86 -1.77
N TRP A 83 -24.29 -17.49 -1.59
CA TRP A 83 -23.28 -17.65 -2.64
C TRP A 83 -23.50 -18.96 -3.40
N TYR A 84 -23.40 -18.93 -4.71
CA TYR A 84 -23.57 -20.09 -5.61
C TYR A 84 -24.92 -20.79 -5.54
N TRP A 85 -26.01 -20.03 -5.56
CA TRP A 85 -27.33 -20.62 -5.66
C TRP A 85 -27.52 -21.49 -6.93
N ARG A 86 -27.97 -22.74 -6.75
CA ARG A 86 -28.07 -23.73 -7.83
C ARG A 86 -29.49 -24.08 -8.26
N ASP A 87 -30.48 -23.67 -7.52
CA ASP A 87 -31.86 -24.03 -7.78
C ASP A 87 -32.72 -22.83 -8.16
N THR A 88 -33.00 -22.71 -9.47
CA THR A 88 -33.82 -21.63 -10.04
C THR A 88 -35.30 -21.76 -9.68
N THR A 89 -35.76 -22.90 -9.17
CA THR A 89 -37.15 -23.13 -8.77
C THR A 89 -37.41 -22.73 -7.33
N TYR A 90 -36.39 -22.48 -6.55
CA TYR A 90 -36.47 -22.06 -5.16
C TYR A 90 -36.91 -20.60 -5.09
N GLN A 91 -38.06 -20.35 -4.42
CA GLN A 91 -38.48 -18.99 -4.12
C GLN A 91 -37.87 -18.54 -2.80
N PRO A 92 -36.91 -17.64 -2.81
CA PRO A 92 -36.31 -17.13 -1.59
C PRO A 92 -37.31 -16.28 -0.83
N PHE A 93 -37.17 -16.17 0.47
CA PHE A 93 -37.85 -15.17 1.24
C PHE A 93 -37.35 -13.75 0.88
N SER A 94 -38.16 -12.73 1.10
CA SER A 94 -37.99 -11.37 0.59
C SER A 94 -36.65 -10.70 0.98
N ARG A 95 -35.97 -11.20 2.02
CA ARG A 95 -34.68 -10.66 2.52
C ARG A 95 -33.49 -11.51 2.16
N MET A 96 -33.59 -12.37 1.15
CA MET A 96 -32.48 -13.17 0.63
C MET A 96 -31.97 -12.58 -0.67
N ILE A 97 -30.66 -12.47 -0.79
CA ILE A 97 -29.95 -12.09 -2.02
C ILE A 97 -29.19 -13.31 -2.51
N PHE A 98 -29.21 -13.48 -3.80
CA PHE A 98 -28.34 -14.42 -4.46
C PHE A 98 -27.16 -13.70 -5.06
N THR A 99 -25.98 -14.24 -4.82
CA THR A 99 -24.76 -13.72 -5.42
C THR A 99 -23.90 -14.85 -5.96
N GLY A 100 -23.03 -14.54 -6.85
CA GLY A 100 -22.09 -15.45 -7.44
C GLY A 100 -21.49 -14.82 -8.69
N GLU A 101 -20.57 -15.53 -9.28
CA GLU A 101 -20.11 -15.18 -10.61
C GLU A 101 -21.24 -15.42 -11.63
N TYR A 102 -21.11 -14.93 -12.86
CA TYR A 102 -22.04 -15.21 -13.96
C TYR A 102 -22.19 -16.72 -14.28
N TYR A 103 -21.59 -17.54 -13.46
CA TYR A 103 -21.56 -18.97 -13.56
C TYR A 103 -22.69 -19.58 -12.73
N VAL A 104 -23.79 -19.87 -13.38
CA VAL A 104 -24.95 -20.29 -12.64
C VAL A 104 -25.07 -21.79 -12.53
N HIS A 105 -24.93 -22.55 -13.50
CA HIS A 105 -25.09 -24.00 -13.34
C HIS A 105 -24.30 -24.76 -14.38
N ARG A 106 -23.44 -25.65 -13.92
CA ARG A 106 -22.63 -26.51 -14.79
C ARG A 106 -23.48 -27.37 -15.76
N HIS A 107 -24.74 -27.54 -15.42
CA HIS A 107 -25.68 -28.38 -16.16
C HIS A 107 -26.95 -27.62 -16.57
N ALA A 108 -27.07 -26.33 -16.29
CA ALA A 108 -28.22 -25.54 -16.65
C ALA A 108 -28.22 -25.18 -18.14
N THR A 109 -29.39 -25.14 -18.75
CA THR A 109 -29.56 -24.63 -20.11
C THR A 109 -29.29 -23.13 -20.16
N SER A 110 -29.08 -22.59 -21.37
CA SER A 110 -28.89 -21.14 -21.55
C SER A 110 -30.09 -20.31 -21.09
N GLU A 111 -31.30 -20.85 -21.20
CA GLU A 111 -32.52 -20.19 -20.74
C GLU A 111 -32.65 -20.16 -19.21
N GLU A 112 -32.29 -21.26 -18.53
CA GLU A 112 -32.26 -21.30 -17.06
C GLU A 112 -31.21 -20.34 -16.51
N ASN A 113 -30.03 -20.27 -17.10
CA ASN A 113 -28.98 -19.31 -16.73
C ASN A 113 -29.46 -17.86 -16.93
N LYS A 114 -30.18 -17.59 -18.02
CA LYS A 114 -30.72 -16.27 -18.30
C LYS A 114 -31.79 -15.87 -17.30
N ALA A 115 -32.71 -16.78 -16.95
CA ALA A 115 -33.74 -16.56 -15.93
C ALA A 115 -33.12 -16.26 -14.57
N TYR A 116 -32.05 -16.94 -14.21
CA TYR A 116 -31.33 -16.70 -12.97
C TYR A 116 -30.66 -15.31 -12.94
N MET A 117 -29.93 -14.94 -13.98
CA MET A 117 -29.25 -13.65 -14.08
C MET A 117 -30.21 -12.45 -14.10
N THR A 118 -31.45 -12.66 -14.51
CA THR A 118 -32.51 -11.65 -14.52
C THR A 118 -33.34 -11.65 -13.26
N HIS A 119 -33.07 -12.55 -12.31
CA HIS A 119 -33.81 -12.58 -11.04
C HIS A 119 -33.62 -11.28 -10.25
N PRO A 120 -34.67 -10.63 -9.74
CA PRO A 120 -34.56 -9.31 -9.10
C PRO A 120 -33.70 -9.30 -7.83
N GLN A 121 -33.57 -10.43 -7.16
CA GLN A 121 -32.73 -10.60 -5.97
C GLN A 121 -31.30 -11.08 -6.30
N PHE A 122 -30.93 -11.20 -7.57
CA PHE A 122 -29.58 -11.56 -7.97
C PHE A 122 -28.70 -10.32 -8.08
N VAL A 123 -27.59 -10.34 -7.34
CA VAL A 123 -26.55 -9.30 -7.39
C VAL A 123 -25.23 -9.96 -7.76
N PRO A 124 -24.73 -9.76 -9.00
CA PRO A 124 -23.52 -10.42 -9.45
C PRO A 124 -22.28 -9.96 -8.68
N LEU A 125 -21.45 -10.89 -8.27
CA LEU A 125 -20.15 -10.64 -7.69
C LEU A 125 -19.13 -11.57 -8.34
N ARG A 126 -18.17 -10.99 -9.07
CA ARG A 126 -17.09 -11.73 -9.72
C ARG A 126 -15.90 -11.83 -8.80
N LEU A 127 -15.41 -13.03 -8.58
CA LEU A 127 -14.17 -13.26 -7.84
C LEU A 127 -12.98 -12.59 -8.54
N ARG A 128 -12.10 -12.00 -7.73
CA ARG A 128 -10.92 -11.25 -8.15
C ARG A 128 -9.69 -11.74 -7.37
N ALA A 129 -8.58 -11.06 -7.51
CA ALA A 129 -7.40 -11.34 -6.71
C ALA A 129 -7.64 -11.09 -5.21
N ASN A 130 -7.05 -11.91 -4.36
CA ASN A 130 -7.12 -11.76 -2.90
C ASN A 130 -6.20 -10.64 -2.38
N GLU A 131 -5.15 -10.30 -3.12
CA GLU A 131 -4.20 -9.25 -2.75
C GLU A 131 -4.12 -8.18 -3.84
N SER A 132 -3.97 -6.92 -3.43
CA SER A 132 -3.68 -5.84 -4.36
C SER A 132 -2.19 -5.79 -4.70
N PRO A 133 -1.81 -5.19 -5.84
CA PRO A 133 -0.41 -4.91 -6.14
C PRO A 133 0.30 -4.11 -5.04
N ASP A 134 -0.40 -3.25 -4.31
CA ASP A 134 0.16 -2.46 -3.20
C ASP A 134 0.52 -3.34 -1.99
N GLN A 135 -0.18 -4.45 -1.79
CA GLN A 135 0.12 -5.43 -0.75
C GLN A 135 1.30 -6.34 -1.14
N VAL A 136 1.55 -6.49 -2.44
CA VAL A 136 2.56 -7.40 -3.00
C VAL A 136 3.78 -6.67 -3.54
N GLY A 137 3.63 -5.41 -3.94
CA GLY A 137 4.61 -4.63 -4.71
C GLY A 137 5.94 -4.34 -4.00
N HIS A 138 6.03 -4.55 -2.68
CA HIS A 138 7.29 -4.47 -1.94
C HIS A 138 8.08 -5.79 -1.93
N LEU A 139 7.47 -6.87 -2.44
CA LEU A 139 8.17 -8.14 -2.57
C LEU A 139 9.03 -8.11 -3.84
N PRO A 140 10.32 -8.38 -3.73
CA PRO A 140 11.17 -8.42 -4.91
C PRO A 140 10.67 -9.48 -5.88
N ARG A 141 10.52 -9.08 -7.14
CA ARG A 141 10.14 -9.97 -8.21
C ARG A 141 11.40 -10.52 -8.88
N HIS A 142 11.62 -11.82 -8.79
CA HIS A 142 12.76 -12.51 -9.38
C HIS A 142 12.29 -13.59 -10.36
N PRO A 143 11.87 -13.23 -11.58
CA PRO A 143 11.40 -14.22 -12.55
C PRO A 143 12.55 -15.17 -12.93
N VAL A 144 12.37 -16.43 -12.61
CA VAL A 144 13.28 -17.54 -12.97
C VAL A 144 12.60 -18.57 -13.86
N ARG A 145 11.32 -18.36 -14.17
CA ARG A 145 10.49 -19.23 -15.02
C ARG A 145 9.81 -18.41 -16.10
N ASP A 146 9.65 -19.02 -17.26
CA ASP A 146 8.93 -18.38 -18.35
C ASP A 146 7.42 -18.37 -18.07
N TYR A 147 6.83 -19.50 -17.68
CA TYR A 147 5.38 -19.58 -17.50
C TYR A 147 4.94 -20.34 -16.24
N CYS A 148 3.72 -20.07 -15.80
CA CYS A 148 3.00 -20.89 -14.84
C CYS A 148 1.53 -21.08 -15.23
N PHE A 149 1.01 -22.26 -14.92
CA PHE A 149 -0.41 -22.57 -14.89
C PHE A 149 -0.73 -23.32 -13.60
N MET A 150 -1.81 -22.92 -12.92
CA MET A 150 -2.26 -23.57 -11.69
C MET A 150 -3.78 -23.66 -11.73
N GLY A 151 -4.31 -24.83 -12.11
CA GLY A 151 -5.76 -24.99 -12.26
C GLY A 151 -6.20 -26.35 -12.77
N GLY A 152 -7.46 -26.48 -13.17
CA GLY A 152 -7.95 -27.68 -13.86
C GLY A 152 -7.18 -27.95 -15.14
N GLY A 153 -7.07 -29.19 -15.57
CA GLY A 153 -6.26 -29.64 -16.70
C GLY A 153 -6.80 -29.24 -18.06
N TYR A 154 -6.91 -27.95 -18.32
CA TYR A 154 -7.36 -27.42 -19.60
C TYR A 154 -6.19 -27.12 -20.52
N LYS A 155 -6.33 -27.46 -21.82
CA LYS A 155 -5.37 -27.13 -22.88
C LYS A 155 -3.93 -27.58 -22.57
N MET A 156 -3.79 -28.83 -22.13
CA MET A 156 -2.48 -29.44 -21.87
C MET A 156 -1.57 -29.44 -23.11
N ASP A 157 -2.15 -29.51 -24.28
CA ASP A 157 -1.45 -29.43 -25.59
C ASP A 157 -0.96 -28.01 -25.92
N TRP A 158 -1.35 -26.99 -25.13
CA TRP A 158 -0.87 -25.62 -25.26
C TRP A 158 0.34 -25.33 -24.37
N VAL A 159 0.74 -26.24 -23.49
CA VAL A 159 1.92 -26.06 -22.64
C VAL A 159 3.14 -25.74 -23.51
N PRO A 160 3.85 -24.64 -23.23
CA PRO A 160 5.00 -24.24 -24.05
C PRO A 160 6.09 -25.32 -24.10
N PRO A 161 6.71 -25.55 -25.26
CA PRO A 161 7.63 -26.65 -25.43
C PRO A 161 8.97 -26.42 -24.73
N ALA A 162 9.46 -27.47 -24.04
CA ALA A 162 10.83 -27.51 -23.54
C ALA A 162 11.79 -27.94 -24.70
N PRO A 163 13.07 -27.48 -24.74
CA PRO A 163 13.72 -26.64 -23.73
C PRO A 163 13.53 -25.11 -23.91
N GLU A 164 12.79 -24.70 -24.94
CA GLU A 164 12.66 -23.28 -25.29
C GLU A 164 12.01 -22.45 -24.15
N PHE A 165 11.01 -23.03 -23.49
CA PHE A 165 10.32 -22.41 -22.36
C PHE A 165 10.37 -23.33 -21.13
N GLN A 166 10.65 -22.73 -19.97
CA GLN A 166 10.70 -23.44 -18.70
C GLN A 166 9.64 -22.89 -17.75
N GLY A 167 8.81 -23.75 -17.18
CA GLY A 167 7.71 -23.31 -16.32
C GLY A 167 7.08 -24.40 -15.48
N ILE A 168 5.98 -24.04 -14.83
CA ILE A 168 5.17 -24.92 -13.99
C ILE A 168 3.79 -25.05 -14.60
N TYR A 169 3.37 -26.28 -14.83
CA TYR A 169 2.00 -26.64 -15.11
C TYR A 169 1.48 -27.51 -13.97
N HIS A 170 0.77 -26.89 -13.01
CA HIS A 170 0.16 -27.59 -11.88
C HIS A 170 -1.32 -27.84 -12.16
N GLN A 171 -1.64 -29.10 -12.43
CA GLN A 171 -3.02 -29.52 -12.61
C GLN A 171 -3.67 -29.81 -11.25
N VAL A 172 -4.76 -29.11 -10.96
CA VAL A 172 -5.59 -29.37 -9.77
C VAL A 172 -6.48 -30.59 -10.06
N ILE A 173 -6.16 -31.71 -9.40
CA ILE A 173 -6.92 -32.97 -9.43
C ILE A 173 -7.31 -33.28 -8.00
N GLU A 174 -8.54 -33.76 -7.76
CA GLU A 174 -9.01 -34.23 -6.44
C GLU A 174 -8.72 -33.26 -5.27
N ARG A 175 -8.83 -31.94 -5.54
CA ARG A 175 -8.59 -30.87 -4.54
C ARG A 175 -7.13 -30.70 -4.07
N ASN A 176 -6.14 -31.14 -4.82
CA ASN A 176 -4.71 -30.89 -4.56
C ASN A 176 -4.30 -29.42 -4.77
N PHE A 177 -5.03 -28.48 -4.18
CA PHE A 177 -4.73 -27.06 -4.29
C PHE A 177 -3.38 -26.73 -3.63
N LEU A 178 -2.53 -26.01 -4.34
CA LEU A 178 -1.31 -25.49 -3.76
C LEU A 178 -1.63 -24.50 -2.63
N PRO A 179 -0.87 -24.55 -1.52
CA PRO A 179 -0.96 -23.52 -0.49
C PRO A 179 -0.83 -22.11 -1.09
N TYR A 180 -1.52 -21.16 -0.50
CA TYR A 180 -1.52 -19.79 -1.02
C TYR A 180 -0.14 -19.17 -1.09
N SER A 181 0.71 -19.39 -0.07
CA SER A 181 2.11 -18.94 -0.07
C SER A 181 2.91 -19.50 -1.26
N THR A 182 2.71 -20.77 -1.58
CA THR A 182 3.36 -21.42 -2.72
C THR A 182 2.87 -20.86 -4.04
N ARG A 183 1.55 -20.63 -4.21
CA ARG A 183 1.00 -20.01 -5.43
C ARG A 183 1.56 -18.61 -5.64
N ARG A 184 1.61 -17.82 -4.56
CA ARG A 184 2.18 -16.47 -4.55
C ARG A 184 3.65 -16.48 -5.01
N GLU A 185 4.47 -17.36 -4.44
CA GLU A 185 5.88 -17.51 -4.82
C GLU A 185 6.02 -17.89 -6.31
N ILE A 186 5.19 -18.81 -6.80
CA ILE A 186 5.21 -19.21 -8.22
C ILE A 186 4.93 -17.98 -9.11
N TYR A 187 3.90 -17.18 -8.83
CA TYR A 187 3.61 -15.99 -9.62
C TYR A 187 4.76 -14.96 -9.58
N LEU A 188 5.31 -14.69 -8.40
CA LEU A 188 6.41 -13.72 -8.23
C LEU A 188 7.69 -14.12 -8.96
N THR A 189 7.86 -15.42 -9.25
CA THR A 189 9.03 -15.97 -9.94
C THR A 189 8.76 -16.34 -11.41
N THR A 190 7.65 -15.86 -11.99
CA THR A 190 7.20 -16.23 -13.35
C THR A 190 6.99 -15.01 -14.22
N HIS A 191 7.36 -15.08 -15.51
CA HIS A 191 7.10 -14.04 -16.50
C HIS A 191 5.64 -14.03 -16.98
N PHE A 192 5.12 -15.21 -17.41
CA PHE A 192 3.80 -15.35 -18.04
C PHE A 192 2.90 -16.24 -17.19
N ALA A 193 1.72 -15.74 -16.83
CA ALA A 193 0.68 -16.55 -16.19
C ALA A 193 -0.34 -17.00 -17.26
N LEU A 194 -0.53 -18.31 -17.39
CA LEU A 194 -1.47 -18.87 -18.35
C LEU A 194 -2.87 -18.93 -17.73
N GLY A 195 -3.76 -18.13 -18.28
CA GLY A 195 -5.13 -17.95 -17.79
C GLY A 195 -6.14 -18.89 -18.48
N PHE A 196 -5.74 -20.10 -18.87
CA PHE A 196 -6.59 -21.03 -19.60
C PHE A 196 -7.95 -21.27 -18.95
N GLN A 197 -8.97 -21.32 -19.76
CA GLN A 197 -10.36 -21.51 -19.37
C GLN A 197 -10.92 -22.81 -19.94
N SER A 198 -11.91 -23.40 -19.27
CA SER A 198 -12.72 -24.46 -19.91
C SER A 198 -13.61 -23.84 -20.98
N ASP A 199 -14.03 -24.63 -21.95
CA ASP A 199 -14.99 -24.19 -22.98
C ASP A 199 -16.28 -23.70 -22.34
N GLU A 200 -16.66 -24.27 -21.20
CA GLU A 200 -17.79 -23.82 -20.41
C GLU A 200 -17.59 -22.44 -19.79
N ASN A 201 -16.43 -22.16 -19.23
CA ASN A 201 -16.10 -20.83 -18.71
C ASN A 201 -16.17 -19.77 -19.82
N ILE A 202 -15.67 -20.12 -21.01
CA ILE A 202 -15.73 -19.23 -22.18
C ILE A 202 -17.20 -18.98 -22.57
N ARG A 203 -18.00 -20.04 -22.67
CA ARG A 203 -19.42 -19.97 -23.05
C ARG A 203 -20.27 -19.18 -22.05
N THR A 204 -20.00 -19.31 -20.74
CA THR A 204 -20.76 -18.67 -19.67
C THR A 204 -20.23 -17.29 -19.28
N GLY A 205 -19.10 -16.85 -19.86
CA GLY A 205 -18.48 -15.57 -19.50
C GLY A 205 -17.80 -15.58 -18.12
N HIS A 206 -17.52 -16.76 -17.57
CA HIS A 206 -16.77 -16.89 -16.34
C HIS A 206 -15.28 -16.62 -16.58
N LEU A 207 -14.66 -15.84 -15.69
CA LEU A 207 -13.21 -15.61 -15.68
C LEU A 207 -12.63 -16.13 -14.37
N SER A 208 -11.75 -17.11 -14.44
CA SER A 208 -11.16 -17.70 -13.25
C SER A 208 -10.25 -16.73 -12.48
N GLN A 209 -10.23 -16.84 -11.17
CA GLN A 209 -9.45 -16.01 -10.25
C GLN A 209 -7.96 -15.92 -10.59
N ARG A 210 -7.38 -16.99 -11.17
CA ARG A 210 -5.96 -17.01 -11.59
C ARG A 210 -5.57 -15.93 -12.58
N ILE A 211 -6.51 -15.43 -13.39
CA ILE A 211 -6.28 -14.30 -14.30
C ILE A 211 -5.96 -13.04 -13.47
N PHE A 212 -6.78 -12.77 -12.48
CA PHE A 212 -6.63 -11.59 -11.64
C PHE A 212 -5.44 -11.70 -10.67
N GLU A 213 -5.18 -12.90 -10.14
CA GLU A 213 -3.98 -13.17 -9.35
C GLU A 213 -2.70 -12.94 -10.17
N GLY A 214 -2.63 -13.47 -11.39
CA GLY A 214 -1.50 -13.24 -12.28
C GLY A 214 -1.20 -11.76 -12.52
N LEU A 215 -2.23 -10.96 -12.76
CA LEU A 215 -2.10 -9.49 -12.89
C LEU A 215 -1.64 -8.83 -11.59
N ALA A 216 -2.20 -9.24 -10.44
CA ALA A 216 -1.85 -8.69 -9.12
C ALA A 216 -0.38 -8.93 -8.76
N TYR A 217 0.18 -10.05 -9.17
CA TYR A 217 1.58 -10.40 -8.93
C TYR A 217 2.54 -9.98 -10.06
N GLY A 218 2.04 -9.23 -11.05
CA GLY A 218 2.84 -8.65 -12.12
C GLY A 218 3.29 -9.61 -13.20
N CYS A 219 2.57 -10.70 -13.42
CA CYS A 219 2.77 -11.53 -14.60
C CYS A 219 2.13 -10.88 -15.84
N ILE A 220 2.66 -11.15 -17.02
CA ILE A 220 1.92 -10.95 -18.25
C ILE A 220 0.93 -12.14 -18.36
N VAL A 221 -0.36 -11.85 -18.25
CA VAL A 221 -1.38 -12.89 -18.28
C VAL A 221 -1.82 -13.14 -19.73
N MET A 222 -1.80 -14.39 -20.15
CA MET A 222 -2.25 -14.84 -21.47
C MET A 222 -3.49 -15.73 -21.35
N CYS A 223 -4.53 -15.41 -22.08
CA CYS A 223 -5.82 -16.12 -22.01
C CYS A 223 -6.46 -16.20 -23.39
N GLU A 224 -7.06 -17.34 -23.72
CA GLU A 224 -7.79 -17.53 -24.98
C GLU A 224 -9.21 -16.93 -24.97
N ASN A 225 -9.70 -16.53 -23.80
CA ASN A 225 -11.01 -15.89 -23.68
C ASN A 225 -10.90 -14.38 -23.88
N PRO A 226 -11.41 -13.80 -25.00
CA PRO A 226 -11.30 -12.37 -25.28
C PRO A 226 -12.03 -11.51 -24.25
N LEU A 227 -12.98 -12.07 -23.51
CA LEU A 227 -13.63 -11.37 -22.41
C LEU A 227 -12.64 -10.96 -21.32
N ALA A 228 -11.56 -11.72 -21.10
CA ALA A 228 -10.53 -11.39 -20.12
C ALA A 228 -9.82 -10.07 -20.49
N GLU A 229 -9.45 -9.88 -21.73
CA GLU A 229 -8.86 -8.63 -22.23
C GLU A 229 -9.82 -7.45 -22.11
N GLN A 230 -11.07 -7.65 -22.54
CA GLN A 230 -12.12 -6.63 -22.46
C GLN A 230 -12.37 -6.18 -21.01
N VAL A 231 -12.56 -7.13 -20.09
CA VAL A 231 -12.83 -6.84 -18.68
C VAL A 231 -11.66 -6.16 -17.99
N THR A 232 -10.43 -6.50 -18.37
CA THR A 232 -9.21 -5.94 -17.76
C THR A 232 -8.67 -4.69 -18.47
N GLY A 233 -9.43 -4.10 -19.38
CA GLY A 233 -9.02 -2.88 -20.10
C GLY A 233 -7.73 -3.09 -20.91
N GLY A 234 -7.55 -4.27 -21.50
CA GLY A 234 -6.37 -4.62 -22.28
C GLY A 234 -5.14 -5.00 -21.45
N ALA A 235 -5.29 -5.34 -20.16
CA ALA A 235 -4.17 -5.82 -19.34
C ALA A 235 -3.80 -7.28 -19.65
N VAL A 236 -4.79 -8.13 -19.93
CA VAL A 236 -4.60 -9.51 -20.38
C VAL A 236 -4.26 -9.53 -21.88
N VAL A 237 -3.43 -10.46 -22.30
CA VAL A 237 -3.12 -10.74 -23.72
C VAL A 237 -4.05 -11.85 -24.20
N THR A 238 -4.91 -11.54 -25.16
CA THR A 238 -5.74 -12.57 -25.81
C THR A 238 -4.90 -13.37 -26.81
N VAL A 239 -4.93 -14.69 -26.70
CA VAL A 239 -4.22 -15.62 -27.59
C VAL A 239 -5.21 -16.52 -28.33
N ARG A 240 -5.02 -16.69 -29.62
CA ARG A 240 -5.98 -17.38 -30.49
C ARG A 240 -5.66 -18.86 -30.69
N SER A 241 -4.40 -19.23 -30.58
CA SER A 241 -3.89 -20.59 -30.68
C SER A 241 -2.65 -20.76 -29.80
N LYS A 242 -2.18 -21.98 -29.63
CA LYS A 242 -0.92 -22.25 -28.91
C LYS A 242 0.29 -21.62 -29.61
N GLU A 243 0.31 -21.63 -30.95
CA GLU A 243 1.36 -21.04 -31.76
C GLU A 243 1.42 -19.50 -31.54
N ASP A 244 0.26 -18.84 -31.58
CA ASP A 244 0.11 -17.41 -31.29
C ASP A 244 0.62 -17.10 -29.86
N MET A 245 0.24 -17.90 -28.87
CA MET A 245 0.72 -17.73 -27.48
C MET A 245 2.25 -17.84 -27.39
N TRP A 246 2.86 -18.85 -28.02
CA TRP A 246 4.31 -19.04 -28.02
C TRP A 246 5.03 -17.90 -28.74
N GLU A 247 4.45 -17.39 -29.84
CA GLU A 247 4.95 -16.21 -30.54
C GLU A 247 4.89 -14.96 -29.66
N GLN A 248 3.78 -14.72 -28.98
CA GLN A 248 3.64 -13.63 -28.00
C GLN A 248 4.65 -13.75 -26.86
N MET A 249 4.90 -14.95 -26.35
CA MET A 249 5.92 -15.16 -25.31
C MET A 249 7.33 -14.81 -25.82
N ARG A 250 7.70 -15.20 -27.05
CA ARG A 250 8.97 -14.83 -27.68
C ARG A 250 9.06 -13.32 -27.86
N TYR A 251 7.98 -12.70 -28.33
CA TYR A 251 7.88 -11.27 -28.53
C TYR A 251 8.20 -10.50 -27.25
N TYR A 252 7.49 -10.77 -26.14
CA TYR A 252 7.72 -10.07 -24.87
C TYR A 252 9.08 -10.39 -24.24
N ARG A 253 9.68 -11.53 -24.52
CA ARG A 253 11.07 -11.82 -24.09
C ARG A 253 12.09 -10.96 -24.83
N SER A 254 11.86 -10.66 -26.10
CA SER A 254 12.74 -9.80 -26.91
C SER A 254 12.42 -8.31 -26.82
N HIS A 255 11.28 -7.92 -26.21
CA HIS A 255 10.83 -6.54 -26.04
C HIS A 255 10.55 -6.23 -24.54
N PRO A 256 11.59 -6.12 -23.70
CA PRO A 256 11.42 -5.99 -22.25
C PRO A 256 10.71 -4.72 -21.82
N GLU A 257 10.82 -3.62 -22.57
CA GLU A 257 10.12 -2.37 -22.29
C GLU A 257 8.59 -2.53 -22.49
N GLU A 258 8.17 -3.16 -23.56
CA GLU A 258 6.75 -3.44 -23.81
C GLU A 258 6.19 -4.47 -22.80
N ALA A 259 7.01 -5.45 -22.45
CA ALA A 259 6.68 -6.40 -21.40
C ALA A 259 6.43 -5.67 -20.05
N GLU A 260 7.27 -4.69 -19.72
CA GLU A 260 7.09 -3.89 -18.51
C GLU A 260 5.84 -3.00 -18.58
N GLN A 261 5.59 -2.34 -19.71
CA GLN A 261 4.37 -1.55 -19.91
C GLN A 261 3.11 -2.42 -19.75
N ARG A 262 3.13 -3.66 -20.26
CA ARG A 262 2.02 -4.60 -20.11
C ARG A 262 1.81 -4.99 -18.65
N ARG A 263 2.87 -5.25 -17.89
CA ARG A 263 2.81 -5.52 -16.44
C ARG A 263 2.24 -4.34 -15.66
N GLN A 264 2.71 -3.14 -15.94
CA GLN A 264 2.21 -1.92 -15.28
C GLN A 264 0.73 -1.70 -15.53
N ARG A 265 0.24 -1.92 -16.75
CA ARG A 265 -1.20 -1.88 -17.05
C ARG A 265 -1.98 -2.89 -16.19
N GLY A 266 -1.44 -4.10 -16.01
CA GLY A 266 -2.02 -5.12 -15.14
C GLY A 266 -2.10 -4.66 -13.68
N TYR A 267 -1.02 -4.09 -13.15
CA TYR A 267 -0.96 -3.53 -11.81
C TYR A 267 -1.97 -2.42 -11.60
N GLU A 268 -2.03 -1.45 -12.51
CA GLU A 268 -2.94 -0.31 -12.41
C GLU A 268 -4.40 -0.75 -12.45
N TRP A 269 -4.73 -1.66 -13.35
CA TRP A 269 -6.09 -2.20 -13.42
C TRP A 269 -6.45 -2.98 -12.16
N THR A 270 -5.55 -3.85 -11.69
CA THR A 270 -5.81 -4.67 -10.48
C THR A 270 -5.94 -3.80 -9.24
N ARG A 271 -5.12 -2.77 -9.11
CA ARG A 271 -5.19 -1.81 -8.00
C ARG A 271 -6.56 -1.15 -7.90
N ARG A 272 -7.18 -0.81 -9.02
CA ARG A 272 -8.47 -0.12 -9.05
C ARG A 272 -9.66 -1.05 -8.99
N TYR A 273 -9.59 -2.19 -9.67
CA TYR A 273 -10.76 -3.01 -9.97
C TYR A 273 -10.55 -4.50 -9.73
N GLY A 274 -9.31 -4.95 -9.61
CA GLY A 274 -8.93 -6.36 -9.75
C GLY A 274 -8.89 -7.16 -8.46
N THR A 275 -9.30 -6.60 -7.31
CA THR A 275 -9.32 -7.30 -6.02
C THR A 275 -10.75 -7.64 -5.59
N ASN A 276 -10.90 -8.68 -4.77
CA ASN A 276 -12.19 -9.01 -4.14
C ASN A 276 -12.72 -7.80 -3.36
N ARG A 277 -11.86 -7.09 -2.66
CA ARG A 277 -12.19 -5.88 -1.92
C ARG A 277 -12.74 -4.76 -2.84
N SER A 278 -12.12 -4.52 -3.98
CA SER A 278 -12.60 -3.50 -4.93
C SER A 278 -13.94 -3.86 -5.57
N ALA A 279 -14.26 -5.16 -5.67
CA ALA A 279 -15.54 -5.64 -6.18
C ALA A 279 -16.69 -5.47 -5.18
N MET A 280 -16.39 -5.38 -3.88
CA MET A 280 -17.42 -5.35 -2.83
C MET A 280 -18.19 -4.02 -2.78
N ARG A 281 -17.58 -2.88 -3.08
CA ARG A 281 -18.28 -1.59 -3.00
C ARG A 281 -19.51 -1.51 -3.91
N PRO A 282 -19.41 -1.80 -5.22
CA PRO A 282 -20.59 -1.85 -6.09
C PRO A 282 -21.63 -2.88 -5.63
N PHE A 283 -21.18 -3.98 -5.04
CA PHE A 283 -22.06 -5.00 -4.49
C PHE A 283 -22.86 -4.47 -3.28
N MET A 284 -22.19 -3.78 -2.35
CA MET A 284 -22.82 -3.17 -1.18
C MET A 284 -23.81 -2.08 -1.57
N ASP A 285 -23.46 -1.22 -2.53
CA ASP A 285 -24.36 -0.17 -3.04
C ASP A 285 -25.62 -0.79 -3.66
N ARG A 286 -25.48 -1.92 -4.35
CA ARG A 286 -26.59 -2.66 -4.93
C ARG A 286 -27.49 -3.28 -3.87
N ILE A 287 -26.92 -3.84 -2.81
CA ILE A 287 -27.66 -4.34 -1.64
C ILE A 287 -28.45 -3.20 -1.01
N ALA A 288 -27.84 -2.07 -0.74
CA ALA A 288 -28.46 -0.91 -0.14
C ALA A 288 -29.64 -0.39 -1.00
N ALA A 289 -29.45 -0.33 -2.32
CA ALA A 289 -30.49 0.07 -3.25
C ALA A 289 -31.71 -0.89 -3.25
N CYS A 290 -31.48 -2.19 -3.08
CA CYS A 290 -32.56 -3.18 -3.02
C CYS A 290 -33.43 -3.06 -1.76
N TRP A 291 -32.88 -2.54 -0.66
CA TRP A 291 -33.60 -2.42 0.63
C TRP A 291 -33.87 -0.98 1.08
N GLY A 292 -33.55 0.02 0.26
CA GLY A 292 -33.75 1.42 0.59
C GLY A 292 -32.90 1.94 1.73
N GLU A 293 -31.83 1.22 2.08
CA GLU A 293 -30.87 1.61 3.09
C GLU A 293 -29.57 2.10 2.44
N THR A 294 -29.03 3.19 2.94
CA THR A 294 -27.68 3.64 2.57
C THR A 294 -26.69 3.18 3.62
N TRP A 295 -25.58 2.63 3.16
CA TRP A 295 -24.42 2.42 4.03
C TRP A 295 -23.76 3.77 4.25
N GLU A 296 -23.99 4.37 5.41
CA GLU A 296 -23.20 5.54 5.79
C GLU A 296 -21.75 5.09 5.99
N VAL A 297 -20.91 5.52 5.08
CA VAL A 297 -19.46 5.31 5.17
C VAL A 297 -18.94 6.25 6.24
N SER A 298 -18.65 5.74 7.41
CA SER A 298 -17.77 6.46 8.31
C SER A 298 -16.35 6.22 7.80
N PRO A 299 -15.66 7.26 7.30
CA PRO A 299 -14.33 7.08 6.78
C PRO A 299 -13.43 6.52 7.87
N THR A 300 -12.77 5.41 7.60
CA THR A 300 -11.76 4.87 8.51
C THR A 300 -10.64 5.89 8.69
N VAL A 301 -10.31 6.22 9.92
CA VAL A 301 -9.36 7.28 10.24
C VAL A 301 -7.98 6.72 10.55
N VAL A 302 -6.97 7.32 9.95
CA VAL A 302 -5.57 7.17 10.34
C VAL A 302 -5.12 8.48 10.98
N SER A 303 -4.56 8.38 12.16
CA SER A 303 -3.95 9.51 12.84
C SER A 303 -2.60 9.15 13.43
N VAL A 304 -1.82 10.17 13.79
CA VAL A 304 -0.51 9.99 14.39
C VAL A 304 -0.36 10.85 15.64
N ASN A 305 0.42 10.38 16.60
CA ASN A 305 0.84 11.18 17.73
C ASN A 305 1.94 12.15 17.28
N LEU A 306 1.63 13.44 17.21
CA LEU A 306 2.62 14.45 16.85
C LEU A 306 3.41 14.91 18.07
N MET A 307 4.74 14.92 17.95
CA MET A 307 5.65 15.36 19.00
C MET A 307 7.03 15.75 18.44
N GLY A 308 7.76 16.53 19.23
CA GLY A 308 9.13 16.90 18.92
C GLY A 308 9.28 18.05 17.92
N GLY A 309 10.50 18.25 17.41
CA GLY A 309 10.83 19.32 16.47
C GLY A 309 10.32 19.06 15.03
N LEU A 310 10.55 20.02 14.14
CA LEU A 310 10.06 20.01 12.76
C LEU A 310 10.33 18.67 12.04
N GLY A 311 11.57 18.18 12.05
CA GLY A 311 11.92 16.94 11.34
C GLY A 311 11.17 15.71 11.88
N ASN A 312 10.90 15.64 13.19
CA ASN A 312 10.11 14.57 13.78
C ASN A 312 8.64 14.65 13.36
N GLN A 313 8.06 15.86 13.37
CA GLN A 313 6.68 16.09 12.91
C GLN A 313 6.52 15.68 11.43
N LEU A 314 7.50 15.99 10.58
CA LEU A 314 7.47 15.59 9.17
C LEU A 314 7.49 14.07 8.99
N PHE A 315 8.30 13.32 9.74
CA PHE A 315 8.29 11.86 9.70
C PHE A 315 6.95 11.26 10.11
N GLN A 316 6.37 11.76 11.20
CA GLN A 316 5.08 11.31 11.72
C GLN A 316 3.95 11.58 10.73
N ILE A 317 3.90 12.81 10.17
CA ILE A 317 2.91 13.18 9.16
C ILE A 317 3.10 12.34 7.90
N ALA A 318 4.33 12.17 7.42
CA ALA A 318 4.63 11.41 6.21
C ALA A 318 4.19 9.94 6.34
N ALA A 319 4.53 9.29 7.45
CA ALA A 319 4.16 7.90 7.69
C ALA A 319 2.63 7.71 7.80
N GLY A 320 1.95 8.58 8.57
CA GLY A 320 0.50 8.51 8.71
C GLY A 320 -0.24 8.82 7.42
N TYR A 321 0.18 9.85 6.70
CA TYR A 321 -0.38 10.22 5.40
C TYR A 321 -0.20 9.10 4.36
N ALA A 322 1.00 8.55 4.27
CA ALA A 322 1.30 7.45 3.37
C ALA A 322 0.46 6.21 3.69
N TYR A 323 0.35 5.87 4.96
CA TYR A 323 -0.45 4.74 5.40
C TYR A 323 -1.94 4.95 5.11
N ALA A 324 -2.48 6.15 5.36
CA ALA A 324 -3.85 6.51 5.01
C ALA A 324 -4.11 6.39 3.50
N LYS A 325 -3.23 6.97 2.68
CA LYS A 325 -3.33 6.90 1.21
C LYS A 325 -3.27 5.46 0.69
N LYS A 326 -2.38 4.64 1.23
CA LYS A 326 -2.26 3.21 0.88
C LYS A 326 -3.56 2.45 1.10
N HIS A 327 -4.31 2.80 2.14
CA HIS A 327 -5.52 2.09 2.55
C HIS A 327 -6.83 2.80 2.13
N GLY A 328 -6.76 3.93 1.40
CA GLY A 328 -7.94 4.71 1.02
C GLY A 328 -8.66 5.32 2.22
N ALA A 329 -7.95 5.55 3.31
CA ALA A 329 -8.47 6.07 4.57
C ALA A 329 -8.34 7.59 4.66
N THR A 330 -9.08 8.19 5.57
CA THR A 330 -8.98 9.61 5.90
C THR A 330 -7.83 9.86 6.87
N PHE A 331 -6.91 10.73 6.50
CA PHE A 331 -5.85 11.17 7.39
C PHE A 331 -6.36 12.34 8.24
N GLN A 332 -6.22 12.25 9.56
CA GLN A 332 -6.64 13.28 10.51
C GLN A 332 -5.56 13.49 11.58
N LEU A 333 -5.40 14.73 12.01
CA LEU A 333 -4.46 15.12 13.03
C LEU A 333 -5.19 15.89 14.13
N CYS A 334 -5.02 15.47 15.38
CA CYS A 334 -5.50 16.18 16.56
C CYS A 334 -4.32 16.37 17.52
N PRO A 335 -3.43 17.33 17.23
CA PRO A 335 -2.27 17.58 18.08
C PRO A 335 -2.70 18.13 19.43
N PRO A 336 -1.93 17.88 20.50
CA PRO A 336 -2.15 18.51 21.79
C PRO A 336 -1.97 20.03 21.67
N ALA A 337 -2.59 20.78 22.58
CA ALA A 337 -2.50 22.24 22.57
C ALA A 337 -1.06 22.76 22.67
N GLN A 338 -0.18 21.99 23.31
CA GLN A 338 1.25 22.31 23.46
C GLN A 338 2.11 21.11 23.05
N ASN A 339 3.27 21.40 22.45
CA ASN A 339 4.31 20.43 22.06
C ASN A 339 5.59 20.66 22.89
N GLY A 340 5.46 20.69 24.20
CA GLY A 340 6.56 21.09 25.07
C GLY A 340 7.08 22.50 24.72
N ALA A 341 8.40 22.62 24.56
CA ALA A 341 9.04 23.88 24.13
C ALA A 341 9.14 24.03 22.58
N ARG A 342 8.56 23.10 21.81
CA ARG A 342 8.67 23.11 20.35
C ARG A 342 7.41 23.67 19.72
N PRO A 343 7.54 24.51 18.63
CA PRO A 343 6.37 25.05 17.94
C PRO A 343 5.65 24.00 17.08
N TRP A 344 4.42 24.32 16.74
CA TRP A 344 3.72 23.73 15.61
C TRP A 344 3.99 24.57 14.35
N TYR A 345 4.01 23.93 13.17
CA TYR A 345 4.44 24.60 11.93
C TYR A 345 3.33 24.80 10.90
N TRP A 346 2.10 24.40 11.18
CA TRP A 346 0.97 24.57 10.22
C TRP A 346 0.47 26.01 10.08
N ASP A 347 0.88 26.93 10.93
CA ASP A 347 0.54 28.35 10.80
C ASP A 347 1.49 29.11 9.87
N ASN A 348 2.58 28.46 9.44
CA ASN A 348 3.60 29.03 8.60
C ASN A 348 4.14 28.04 7.55
N LEU A 349 5.10 27.19 7.89
CA LEU A 349 5.80 26.31 6.93
C LEU A 349 4.90 25.21 6.36
N LEU A 350 4.07 24.60 7.19
CA LEU A 350 3.24 23.42 6.85
C LEU A 350 1.75 23.79 6.69
N SER A 351 1.46 24.93 6.06
CA SER A 351 0.07 25.39 5.88
C SER A 351 -0.79 24.38 5.10
N SER A 352 -0.20 23.59 4.21
CA SER A 352 -0.87 22.51 3.47
C SER A 352 -1.32 21.34 4.33
N VAL A 353 -0.84 21.24 5.57
CA VAL A 353 -1.26 20.21 6.54
C VAL A 353 -2.55 20.62 7.29
N ARG A 354 -2.90 21.90 7.31
CA ARG A 354 -4.10 22.42 8.01
C ARG A 354 -5.41 21.68 7.69
N PRO A 355 -5.70 21.26 6.44
CA PRO A 355 -6.94 20.55 6.12
C PRO A 355 -7.11 19.21 6.85
N PHE A 356 -6.03 18.66 7.41
CA PHE A 356 -6.07 17.41 8.19
C PHE A 356 -6.28 17.64 9.69
N LEU A 357 -6.20 18.90 10.16
CA LEU A 357 -6.40 19.22 11.57
C LEU A 357 -7.87 19.12 11.94
N VAL A 358 -8.16 18.38 13.00
CA VAL A 358 -9.50 18.21 13.56
C VAL A 358 -9.51 18.51 15.05
N PRO A 359 -10.63 19.00 15.61
CA PRO A 359 -10.72 19.31 17.04
C PRO A 359 -10.70 18.07 17.93
N SER A 360 -11.11 16.90 17.40
CA SER A 360 -11.10 15.62 18.11
C SER A 360 -11.02 14.47 17.14
N LEU A 361 -10.40 13.36 17.58
CA LEU A 361 -10.36 12.10 16.84
C LEU A 361 -11.52 11.19 17.25
N PRO A 362 -11.91 10.21 16.39
CA PRO A 362 -12.80 9.14 16.80
C PRO A 362 -12.31 8.44 18.07
N PRO A 363 -13.19 8.13 19.04
CA PRO A 363 -12.75 7.65 20.36
C PRO A 363 -12.18 6.23 20.35
N ASN A 364 -12.41 5.45 19.30
CA ASN A 364 -12.09 4.02 19.24
C ASN A 364 -10.93 3.68 18.30
N LEU A 365 -10.05 4.63 17.96
CA LEU A 365 -8.86 4.33 17.16
C LEU A 365 -7.97 3.33 17.89
N LEU A 366 -7.55 2.29 17.20
CA LEU A 366 -6.65 1.30 17.79
C LEU A 366 -5.22 1.86 17.84
N PRO A 367 -4.58 1.85 19.01
CA PRO A 367 -3.19 2.29 19.11
C PRO A 367 -2.25 1.28 18.47
N TRP A 368 -1.30 1.79 17.69
CA TRP A 368 -0.14 1.05 17.24
C TRP A 368 1.10 1.80 17.69
N THR A 369 1.98 1.14 18.42
CA THR A 369 3.18 1.77 18.99
C THR A 369 4.43 1.25 18.32
N GLU A 370 5.27 2.17 17.87
CA GLU A 370 6.60 1.86 17.36
C GLU A 370 7.47 1.26 18.46
N SER A 371 8.22 0.22 18.13
CA SER A 371 9.10 -0.44 19.12
C SER A 371 10.48 0.20 19.20
N LEU A 372 11.01 0.68 18.07
CA LEU A 372 12.32 1.34 17.97
C LEU A 372 12.23 2.50 16.98
N PRO A 373 12.58 3.74 17.37
CA PRO A 373 12.29 4.97 16.62
C PRO A 373 12.85 5.04 15.19
N THR A 374 13.94 4.35 14.92
CA THR A 374 14.71 4.41 13.66
C THR A 374 14.77 3.07 12.93
N MET A 375 13.87 2.17 13.29
CA MET A 375 13.72 0.86 12.67
C MET A 375 12.32 0.71 12.10
N TYR A 376 12.24 0.40 10.82
CA TYR A 376 10.95 0.14 10.19
C TYR A 376 10.26 -1.07 10.80
N ARG A 377 9.00 -0.90 11.15
CA ARG A 377 8.11 -1.98 11.54
C ARG A 377 6.83 -1.90 10.70
N PRO A 378 6.43 -2.99 10.01
CA PRO A 378 5.17 -3.01 9.29
C PRO A 378 3.99 -2.68 10.22
N ILE A 379 3.15 -1.72 9.81
CA ILE A 379 1.96 -1.33 10.58
C ILE A 379 0.86 -2.40 10.45
N GLY A 380 0.93 -3.22 9.41
CA GLY A 380 -0.06 -4.26 9.18
C GLY A 380 -1.29 -3.77 8.40
N ARG A 381 -2.43 -4.45 8.59
CA ARG A 381 -3.71 -4.05 7.98
C ARG A 381 -4.33 -2.90 8.76
N LEU A 382 -5.02 -2.00 8.06
CA LEU A 382 -5.79 -0.94 8.70
C LEU A 382 -6.98 -1.54 9.43
N PRO A 383 -7.09 -1.34 10.76
CA PRO A 383 -8.26 -1.80 11.52
C PRO A 383 -9.53 -1.02 11.13
N PRO A 384 -10.72 -1.67 11.16
CA PRO A 384 -11.98 -1.00 10.81
C PRO A 384 -12.30 0.24 11.65
N GLN A 385 -11.89 0.23 12.91
CA GLN A 385 -12.06 1.36 13.85
C GLN A 385 -11.13 2.53 13.52
N GLY A 386 -10.16 2.32 12.61
CA GLY A 386 -9.06 3.24 12.38
C GLY A 386 -7.87 2.97 13.29
N ILE A 387 -6.80 3.74 13.10
CA ILE A 387 -5.54 3.52 13.79
C ILE A 387 -4.94 4.84 14.27
N TYR A 388 -4.31 4.79 15.45
CA TYR A 388 -3.54 5.87 16.02
C TYR A 388 -2.07 5.45 16.16
N LEU A 389 -1.21 5.98 15.30
CA LEU A 389 0.20 5.63 15.26
C LEU A 389 0.98 6.43 16.31
N GLN A 390 1.73 5.73 17.15
CA GLN A 390 2.54 6.31 18.23
C GLN A 390 4.01 5.96 18.00
N GLY A 391 4.85 6.98 17.84
CA GLY A 391 6.27 6.83 17.60
C GLY A 391 6.84 8.02 16.83
N TYR A 392 8.16 7.99 16.58
CA TYR A 392 8.84 8.97 15.74
C TYR A 392 8.79 8.59 14.24
N LEU A 393 8.64 7.32 13.93
CA LEU A 393 8.48 6.75 12.58
C LEU A 393 9.59 7.19 11.61
N GLN A 394 10.83 7.24 12.12
CA GLN A 394 11.99 7.80 11.43
C GLN A 394 12.61 6.82 10.41
N SER A 395 11.80 6.38 9.46
CA SER A 395 12.24 5.57 8.31
C SER A 395 11.44 5.94 7.06
N SER A 396 12.13 6.20 5.96
CA SER A 396 11.48 6.48 4.67
C SER A 396 10.76 5.25 4.10
N THR A 397 11.01 4.07 4.63
CA THR A 397 10.31 2.84 4.25
C THR A 397 8.79 2.93 4.51
N TYR A 398 8.34 3.78 5.43
CA TYR A 398 6.90 4.05 5.62
C TYR A 398 6.25 4.76 4.43
N PHE A 399 7.04 5.49 3.60
CA PHE A 399 6.56 6.32 2.48
C PHE A 399 7.42 6.18 1.21
N TYR A 400 7.87 4.96 0.91
CA TYR A 400 8.89 4.67 -0.11
C TYR A 400 8.45 4.78 -1.58
N THR A 401 7.12 4.72 -1.88
CA THR A 401 6.67 4.72 -3.28
C THR A 401 6.79 6.10 -3.92
N ASP A 402 7.13 6.16 -5.22
CA ASP A 402 7.32 7.42 -5.95
C ASP A 402 6.06 8.31 -5.93
N ALA A 403 4.88 7.71 -6.03
CA ALA A 403 3.62 8.44 -5.94
C ALA A 403 3.44 9.12 -4.57
N ILE A 404 3.80 8.44 -3.48
CA ILE A 404 3.76 9.00 -2.13
C ILE A 404 4.86 10.03 -1.94
N ARG A 405 6.08 9.76 -2.41
CA ARG A 405 7.21 10.72 -2.35
C ARG A 405 6.86 12.04 -3.06
N THR A 406 6.21 11.97 -4.23
CA THR A 406 5.71 13.14 -4.94
C THR A 406 4.63 13.87 -4.15
N ALA A 407 3.64 13.15 -3.63
CA ALA A 407 2.56 13.74 -2.83
C ALA A 407 3.08 14.41 -1.55
N LEU A 408 4.10 13.84 -0.90
CA LEU A 408 4.73 14.44 0.28
C LEU A 408 5.55 15.69 -0.07
N ARG A 409 6.24 15.74 -1.21
CA ARG A 409 6.90 16.96 -1.67
C ARG A 409 5.90 18.09 -1.93
N ASP A 410 4.72 17.77 -2.45
CA ASP A 410 3.64 18.76 -2.60
C ASP A 410 3.06 19.17 -1.24
N LEU A 411 2.82 18.20 -0.33
CA LEU A 411 2.29 18.45 1.01
C LEU A 411 3.22 19.30 1.86
N PHE A 412 4.54 19.12 1.73
CA PHE A 412 5.55 19.86 2.50
C PHE A 412 6.16 21.04 1.75
N ARG A 413 5.55 21.42 0.63
CA ARG A 413 5.97 22.60 -0.12
C ARG A 413 5.78 23.86 0.72
N PRO A 414 6.83 24.68 0.89
CA PRO A 414 6.70 25.93 1.61
C PRO A 414 5.69 26.89 0.94
N PRO A 415 5.03 27.76 1.71
CA PRO A 415 4.22 28.83 1.16
C PRO A 415 4.98 29.66 0.13
N ALA A 416 4.28 30.11 -0.92
CA ALA A 416 4.92 30.76 -2.06
C ALA A 416 5.65 32.06 -1.71
N ASP A 417 5.08 32.85 -0.81
CA ASP A 417 5.67 34.09 -0.28
C ASP A 417 6.95 33.85 0.50
N LEU A 418 6.96 32.85 1.37
CA LEU A 418 8.15 32.44 2.13
C LEU A 418 9.26 31.94 1.18
N LEU A 419 8.90 31.09 0.23
CA LEU A 419 9.84 30.57 -0.76
C LEU A 419 10.42 31.69 -1.62
N HIS A 420 9.57 32.64 -2.04
CA HIS A 420 9.99 33.81 -2.83
C HIS A 420 10.96 34.69 -2.03
N SER A 421 10.65 35.03 -0.80
CA SER A 421 11.53 35.83 0.07
C SER A 421 12.90 35.17 0.25
N VAL A 422 12.94 33.87 0.56
CA VAL A 422 14.22 33.15 0.71
C VAL A 422 15.01 33.14 -0.61
N ARG A 423 14.34 32.91 -1.74
CA ARG A 423 15.00 32.93 -3.06
C ARG A 423 15.53 34.31 -3.47
N TYR A 424 14.86 35.36 -3.05
CA TYR A 424 15.31 36.71 -3.29
C TYR A 424 16.55 37.04 -2.45
N ASP A 425 16.51 36.80 -1.15
CA ASP A 425 17.59 37.13 -0.23
C ASP A 425 18.88 36.33 -0.48
N TYR A 426 18.76 35.10 -0.96
CA TYR A 426 19.88 34.19 -1.23
C TYR A 426 20.08 33.87 -2.71
N ALA A 427 19.65 34.77 -3.60
CA ALA A 427 19.67 34.55 -5.05
C ALA A 427 21.05 34.15 -5.59
N ASP A 428 22.13 34.79 -5.12
CA ASP A 428 23.49 34.52 -5.57
C ASP A 428 23.96 33.11 -5.24
N TRP A 429 23.57 32.57 -4.10
CA TRP A 429 23.86 31.21 -3.66
C TRP A 429 23.01 30.19 -4.42
N ILE A 430 21.73 30.48 -4.58
CA ILE A 430 20.78 29.58 -5.25
C ILE A 430 21.09 29.46 -6.74
N ARG A 431 21.57 30.50 -7.41
CA ARG A 431 22.05 30.41 -8.80
C ARG A 431 23.22 29.43 -8.98
N GLN A 432 23.95 29.16 -7.92
CA GLN A 432 25.08 28.24 -7.89
C GLN A 432 24.77 26.92 -7.14
N ALA A 433 23.51 26.57 -6.99
CA ALA A 433 23.05 25.45 -6.17
C ALA A 433 23.75 24.11 -6.46
N ASP A 434 24.16 23.90 -7.72
CA ASP A 434 24.87 22.68 -8.16
C ASP A 434 26.29 22.55 -7.60
N ARG A 435 26.86 23.64 -7.08
CA ARG A 435 28.19 23.70 -6.49
C ARG A 435 28.15 23.84 -4.97
N VAL A 436 26.98 24.17 -4.41
CA VAL A 436 26.83 24.37 -2.97
C VAL A 436 26.86 23.04 -2.24
N VAL A 437 27.78 22.94 -1.28
CA VAL A 437 27.82 21.86 -0.27
C VAL A 437 27.29 22.44 1.04
N VAL A 438 26.18 21.93 1.51
CA VAL A 438 25.61 22.27 2.81
C VAL A 438 26.27 21.43 3.89
N LEU A 439 26.79 22.08 4.93
CA LEU A 439 27.23 21.45 6.16
C LEU A 439 26.28 21.83 7.28
N HIS A 440 25.76 20.84 8.00
CA HIS A 440 24.87 21.09 9.13
C HIS A 440 25.40 20.48 10.40
N ALA A 441 25.33 21.23 11.52
CA ALA A 441 25.66 20.75 12.85
C ALA A 441 24.48 20.93 13.82
N ARG A 442 24.35 20.01 14.76
CA ARG A 442 23.40 20.08 15.89
C ARG A 442 24.19 20.02 17.18
N ARG A 443 24.06 21.07 18.01
CA ARG A 443 24.93 21.27 19.18
C ARG A 443 24.17 21.48 20.48
N THR A 444 23.31 22.48 20.56
CA THR A 444 22.74 23.00 21.80
C THR A 444 22.14 21.93 22.72
N ASP A 445 21.02 21.36 22.36
CA ASP A 445 20.35 20.29 23.12
C ASP A 445 21.10 18.96 23.08
N TYR A 446 21.92 18.71 22.02
CA TYR A 446 22.73 17.51 21.89
C TYR A 446 23.92 17.49 22.87
N LEU A 447 24.51 18.63 23.17
CA LEU A 447 25.57 18.72 24.19
C LEU A 447 25.01 18.47 25.59
N ALA A 448 23.79 18.93 25.87
CA ALA A 448 23.12 18.68 27.15
C ALA A 448 22.79 17.19 27.38
N ALA A 449 22.61 16.42 26.28
CA ALA A 449 22.30 14.98 26.30
C ALA A 449 23.28 14.17 25.44
N LYS A 450 24.59 14.42 25.58
CA LYS A 450 25.66 13.90 24.71
C LYS A 450 25.70 12.38 24.65
N GLU A 451 25.46 11.70 25.76
CA GLU A 451 25.45 10.24 25.81
C GLU A 451 24.30 9.62 25.01
N PHE A 452 23.20 10.35 24.85
CA PHE A 452 22.05 9.89 24.06
C PHE A 452 22.20 10.26 22.57
N HIS A 453 22.56 11.52 22.28
CA HIS A 453 22.57 12.03 20.90
C HIS A 453 23.89 11.83 20.16
N GLY A 454 25.04 11.72 20.85
CA GLY A 454 26.34 11.56 20.23
C GLY A 454 26.70 12.75 19.30
N PRO A 455 26.92 13.96 19.86
CA PRO A 455 27.22 15.13 19.03
C PRO A 455 28.50 14.93 18.23
N LEU A 456 28.46 15.26 16.93
CA LEU A 456 29.55 15.06 15.99
C LEU A 456 30.66 16.11 16.18
N ASP A 457 31.90 15.72 15.93
CA ASP A 457 33.10 16.56 16.06
C ASP A 457 33.74 16.88 14.70
N GLY A 458 34.84 17.64 14.71
CA GLY A 458 35.58 18.03 13.50
C GLY A 458 36.06 16.85 12.68
N SER A 459 36.40 15.73 13.31
CA SER A 459 36.87 14.53 12.60
C SER A 459 35.82 13.92 11.68
N TYR A 460 34.54 13.99 12.09
CA TYR A 460 33.43 13.59 11.22
C TYR A 460 33.35 14.49 9.98
N TYR A 461 33.35 15.81 10.17
CA TYR A 461 33.24 16.74 9.04
C TYR A 461 34.43 16.61 8.08
N ARG A 462 35.62 16.34 8.60
CA ARG A 462 36.80 16.05 7.78
C ARG A 462 36.57 14.84 6.88
N ARG A 463 36.17 13.69 7.43
CA ARG A 463 35.87 12.49 6.64
C ARG A 463 34.73 12.71 5.65
N ALA A 464 33.71 13.48 6.04
CA ALA A 464 32.59 13.78 5.18
C ALA A 464 32.97 14.68 3.99
N LEU A 465 33.87 15.66 4.20
CA LEU A 465 34.43 16.46 3.13
C LEU A 465 35.27 15.61 2.18
N ASP A 466 36.13 14.72 2.68
CA ASP A 466 36.90 13.78 1.85
C ASP A 466 36.00 12.90 0.96
N ALA A 467 34.81 12.53 1.45
CA ALA A 467 33.84 11.71 0.71
C ALA A 467 33.02 12.49 -0.33
N ILE A 468 32.80 13.79 -0.15
CA ILE A 468 31.93 14.57 -1.01
C ILE A 468 32.69 15.42 -2.06
N LEU A 469 33.83 16.00 -1.70
CA LEU A 469 34.56 16.94 -2.54
C LEU A 469 35.01 16.36 -3.90
N PRO A 470 35.40 15.08 -4.03
CA PRO A 470 35.75 14.52 -5.34
C PRO A 470 34.60 14.53 -6.36
N HIS A 471 33.38 14.75 -5.89
CA HIS A 471 32.15 14.72 -6.72
C HIS A 471 31.54 16.12 -7.00
N VAL A 472 32.15 17.19 -6.46
CA VAL A 472 31.64 18.56 -6.63
C VAL A 472 32.74 19.43 -7.22
N LYS A 473 32.49 19.92 -8.43
CA LYS A 473 33.44 20.83 -9.11
C LYS A 473 33.35 22.23 -8.51
N ASP A 474 34.53 22.80 -8.17
CA ASP A 474 34.66 24.16 -7.62
C ASP A 474 33.64 24.42 -6.47
N PRO A 475 33.67 23.66 -5.37
CA PRO A 475 32.66 23.72 -4.33
C PRO A 475 32.63 25.08 -3.62
N ILE A 476 31.43 25.49 -3.25
CA ILE A 476 31.17 26.61 -2.33
C ILE A 476 30.32 26.08 -1.18
N PHE A 477 30.38 26.72 -0.02
CA PHE A 477 29.84 26.10 1.19
C PHE A 477 28.79 26.95 1.89
N VAL A 478 27.74 26.29 2.39
CA VAL A 478 26.76 26.87 3.30
C VAL A 478 26.80 26.08 4.61
N LEU A 479 27.16 26.77 5.68
CA LEU A 479 27.32 26.22 7.02
C LEU A 479 26.13 26.62 7.89
N SER A 480 25.42 25.65 8.43
CA SER A 480 24.24 25.82 9.27
C SER A 480 24.39 25.07 10.58
N ALA A 481 24.16 25.74 11.69
CA ALA A 481 24.16 25.14 13.02
C ALA A 481 23.20 25.91 13.93
N ASP A 482 22.69 25.22 14.96
CA ASP A 482 21.96 25.84 16.06
C ASP A 482 22.89 26.60 17.04
N ASP A 483 24.19 26.32 16.99
CA ASP A 483 25.28 27.12 17.57
C ASP A 483 26.34 27.38 16.49
N PRO A 484 26.29 28.52 15.80
CA PRO A 484 27.23 28.83 14.71
C PRO A 484 28.70 28.97 15.16
N SER A 485 28.99 29.19 16.44
CA SER A 485 30.36 29.29 16.96
C SER A 485 31.14 27.99 16.76
N PHE A 486 30.46 26.85 16.75
CA PHE A 486 31.05 25.54 16.47
C PHE A 486 31.90 25.50 15.20
N TRP A 487 31.50 26.21 14.15
CA TRP A 487 32.25 26.22 12.89
C TRP A 487 33.63 26.87 13.03
N GLN A 488 33.78 27.81 13.96
CA GLN A 488 35.09 28.40 14.27
C GLN A 488 35.97 27.44 15.10
N ASP A 489 35.33 26.68 16.01
CA ASP A 489 36.05 25.72 16.88
C ASP A 489 36.71 24.61 16.07
N ILE A 490 36.07 24.15 14.97
CA ILE A 490 36.59 23.08 14.10
C ILE A 490 37.23 23.60 12.79
N ARG A 491 37.55 24.90 12.73
CA ARG A 491 38.11 25.54 11.52
C ARG A 491 39.35 24.83 11.00
N ALA A 492 40.23 24.35 11.90
CA ALA A 492 41.46 23.66 11.52
C ALA A 492 41.19 22.34 10.78
N ASP A 493 40.10 21.64 11.10
CA ASP A 493 39.68 20.40 10.46
C ASP A 493 39.06 20.61 9.07
N MET A 494 38.74 21.87 8.72
CA MET A 494 37.97 22.23 7.50
C MET A 494 38.67 23.37 6.72
N ALA A 495 40.00 23.33 6.61
CA ALA A 495 40.77 24.40 5.97
C ALA A 495 40.30 24.75 4.55
N GLU A 496 39.94 23.77 3.73
CA GLU A 496 39.45 23.95 2.37
C GLU A 496 38.09 24.68 2.31
N VAL A 497 37.22 24.50 3.31
CA VAL A 497 35.95 25.23 3.41
C VAL A 497 36.22 26.73 3.59
N TYR A 498 37.17 27.08 4.45
CA TYR A 498 37.52 28.46 4.75
C TYR A 498 38.40 29.13 3.67
N GLN A 499 39.03 28.34 2.82
CA GLN A 499 39.76 28.84 1.63
C GLN A 499 38.85 29.04 0.42
N SER A 500 37.62 28.52 0.45
CA SER A 500 36.61 28.64 -0.59
C SER A 500 35.54 29.67 -0.21
N PRO A 501 34.75 30.17 -1.16
CA PRO A 501 33.58 30.98 -0.84
C PRO A 501 32.62 30.20 0.09
N HIS A 502 32.29 30.79 1.24
CA HIS A 502 31.41 30.17 2.20
C HIS A 502 30.47 31.18 2.88
N LEU A 503 29.34 30.68 3.33
CA LEU A 503 28.33 31.41 4.09
C LEU A 503 28.02 30.68 5.39
N ILE A 504 28.23 31.33 6.52
CA ILE A 504 27.78 30.82 7.82
C ILE A 504 26.44 31.47 8.13
N LEU A 505 25.38 30.65 8.22
CA LEU A 505 24.04 31.14 8.53
C LEU A 505 23.98 31.57 10.00
N GLN A 506 23.64 32.82 10.23
CA GLN A 506 23.50 33.42 11.56
C GLN A 506 22.24 34.30 11.60
N GLY A 507 21.44 34.19 12.68
CA GLY A 507 20.26 35.02 12.88
C GLY A 507 19.04 34.64 12.04
N GLU A 508 19.15 33.62 11.17
CA GLU A 508 17.99 33.11 10.44
C GLU A 508 17.10 32.25 11.34
N SER A 509 15.78 32.32 11.08
CA SER A 509 14.85 31.42 11.74
C SER A 509 15.01 29.99 11.22
N ASP A 510 14.62 29.00 12.03
CA ASP A 510 14.61 27.59 11.64
C ASP A 510 13.78 27.34 10.37
N ILE A 511 12.66 28.04 10.22
CA ILE A 511 11.77 27.97 9.06
C ILE A 511 12.47 28.46 7.79
N ARG A 512 13.08 29.64 7.82
CA ARG A 512 13.79 30.18 6.66
C ARG A 512 15.03 29.37 6.31
N THR A 513 15.78 28.91 7.34
CA THR A 513 16.89 27.98 7.17
C THR A 513 16.42 26.69 6.49
N PHE A 514 15.31 26.08 6.95
CA PHE A 514 14.75 24.88 6.34
C PHE A 514 14.42 25.04 4.86
N VAL A 515 13.81 26.18 4.49
CA VAL A 515 13.45 26.49 3.10
C VAL A 515 14.70 26.77 2.25
N LEU A 516 15.68 27.48 2.80
CA LEU A 516 16.93 27.80 2.08
C LEU A 516 17.71 26.54 1.76
N LEU A 517 17.93 25.66 2.75
CA LEU A 517 18.75 24.46 2.57
C LEU A 517 18.17 23.51 1.52
N GLN A 518 16.86 23.47 1.35
CA GLN A 518 16.22 22.69 0.28
C GLN A 518 16.51 23.16 -1.14
N GLN A 519 17.13 24.33 -1.31
CA GLN A 519 17.44 24.85 -2.64
C GLN A 519 18.78 24.32 -3.19
N PHE A 520 19.55 23.55 -2.40
CA PHE A 520 20.89 23.12 -2.75
C PHE A 520 20.96 21.63 -3.12
N SER A 521 22.11 21.19 -3.66
CA SER A 521 22.23 19.86 -4.28
C SER A 521 23.15 18.88 -3.52
N HIS A 522 24.04 19.35 -2.64
CA HIS A 522 24.98 18.50 -1.94
C HIS A 522 24.94 18.74 -0.43
N PHE A 523 24.99 17.66 0.35
CA PHE A 523 24.76 17.72 1.80
C PHE A 523 25.75 16.90 2.59
N ILE A 524 26.27 17.47 3.69
CA ILE A 524 26.92 16.79 4.80
C ILE A 524 25.98 16.95 6.00
N LEU A 525 25.30 15.87 6.36
CA LEU A 525 24.29 15.86 7.41
C LEU A 525 24.93 15.75 8.80
N SER A 526 24.34 16.37 9.79
CA SER A 526 24.46 15.87 11.16
C SER A 526 23.43 14.78 11.42
N ASN A 527 23.49 14.16 12.58
CA ASN A 527 22.51 13.19 13.08
C ASN A 527 21.19 13.85 13.53
N SER A 528 20.63 14.72 12.69
CA SER A 528 19.43 15.51 12.98
C SER A 528 18.36 15.29 11.90
N THR A 529 17.13 15.02 12.33
CA THR A 529 15.96 14.88 11.44
C THR A 529 15.62 16.17 10.67
N PHE A 530 16.05 17.33 11.18
CA PHE A 530 15.88 18.61 10.49
C PHE A 530 16.61 18.62 9.13
N ILE A 531 17.91 18.37 9.15
CA ILE A 531 18.71 18.38 7.92
C ILE A 531 18.44 17.15 7.06
N TRP A 532 18.04 16.02 7.66
CA TRP A 532 17.57 14.85 6.92
C TRP A 532 16.46 15.24 5.94
N TRP A 533 15.43 15.95 6.43
CA TRP A 533 14.33 16.40 5.60
C TRP A 533 14.72 17.49 4.61
N CYS A 534 15.66 18.39 4.96
CA CYS A 534 16.18 19.35 3.98
C CYS A 534 16.77 18.63 2.76
N ALA A 535 17.61 17.62 2.98
CA ALA A 535 18.23 16.83 1.91
C ALA A 535 17.20 16.00 1.13
N TRP A 536 16.22 15.39 1.82
CA TRP A 536 15.20 14.55 1.17
C TRP A 536 14.23 15.35 0.29
N LEU A 537 13.88 16.58 0.68
CA LEU A 537 13.01 17.46 -0.08
C LEU A 537 13.76 18.19 -1.21
N ALA A 538 15.06 18.35 -1.08
CA ALA A 538 15.91 19.01 -2.07
C ALA A 538 16.08 18.17 -3.35
N PRO A 539 16.54 18.78 -4.47
CA PRO A 539 17.05 18.07 -5.64
C PRO A 539 18.46 17.51 -5.36
N ALA A 540 18.63 16.78 -4.25
CA ALA A 540 19.92 16.33 -3.78
C ALA A 540 20.57 15.35 -4.77
N ARG A 541 21.86 15.58 -5.07
CA ARG A 541 22.70 14.75 -5.95
C ARG A 541 23.68 13.88 -5.16
N ARG A 542 24.18 14.40 -4.04
CA ARG A 542 25.10 13.69 -3.15
C ARG A 542 24.83 14.05 -1.72
N VAL A 543 24.63 13.04 -0.90
CA VAL A 543 24.39 13.20 0.54
C VAL A 543 25.38 12.32 1.30
N VAL A 544 26.06 12.91 2.27
CA VAL A 544 26.95 12.22 3.21
C VAL A 544 26.34 12.34 4.60
N ALA A 545 26.18 11.21 5.28
CA ALA A 545 25.59 11.11 6.60
C ALA A 545 26.55 10.45 7.60
N PRO A 546 26.39 10.70 8.91
CA PRO A 546 27.24 10.05 9.91
C PRO A 546 26.92 8.55 9.99
N HIS A 547 27.93 7.74 10.17
CA HIS A 547 27.74 6.29 10.37
C HIS A 547 26.97 5.99 11.65
N GLN A 548 27.22 6.77 12.70
CA GLN A 548 26.55 6.64 14.00
C GLN A 548 25.52 7.76 14.18
N TRP A 549 24.24 7.36 14.39
CA TRP A 549 23.15 8.33 14.55
C TRP A 549 22.89 8.71 16.00
N PHE A 550 23.11 7.81 16.96
CA PHE A 550 22.92 8.03 18.38
C PHE A 550 24.18 7.75 19.19
N GLY A 551 24.25 8.34 20.37
CA GLY A 551 25.28 8.04 21.37
C GLY A 551 25.00 6.70 22.09
N PRO A 552 25.92 6.31 23.01
CA PRO A 552 25.86 5.01 23.70
C PRO A 552 24.60 4.76 24.52
N ALA A 553 23.97 5.81 25.04
CA ALA A 553 22.70 5.73 25.79
C ALA A 553 21.45 5.85 24.90
N GLY A 554 21.62 6.06 23.60
CA GLY A 554 20.52 6.13 22.63
C GLY A 554 20.10 4.76 22.10
N PRO A 555 19.18 4.71 21.13
CA PRO A 555 18.82 3.47 20.43
C PRO A 555 20.04 2.72 19.89
N SER A 556 20.05 1.40 20.04
CA SER A 556 21.16 0.55 19.59
C SER A 556 21.13 0.21 18.10
N SER A 557 20.06 0.56 17.40
CA SER A 557 19.88 0.30 15.96
C SER A 557 19.21 1.49 15.28
N TRP A 558 19.75 1.89 14.13
CA TRP A 558 19.30 3.05 13.35
C TRP A 558 19.49 2.87 11.84
N SER A 559 19.56 1.64 11.36
CA SER A 559 19.88 1.35 9.94
C SER A 559 18.86 1.96 8.96
N ASP A 560 17.59 2.05 9.35
CA ASP A 560 16.50 2.40 8.46
C ASP A 560 16.23 3.92 8.39
N ILE A 561 17.04 4.71 9.11
CA ILE A 561 16.96 6.18 8.99
C ILE A 561 17.62 6.70 7.72
N TYR A 562 18.49 5.94 7.09
CA TYR A 562 19.22 6.38 5.91
C TYR A 562 18.46 6.04 4.63
N GLU A 563 18.55 6.94 3.65
CA GLU A 563 18.23 6.60 2.26
C GLU A 563 19.30 5.68 1.69
N THR A 564 18.93 4.84 0.73
CA THR A 564 19.81 3.79 0.19
C THR A 564 21.00 4.31 -0.59
N ASP A 565 20.91 5.53 -1.13
CA ASP A 565 21.93 6.20 -1.93
C ASP A 565 22.82 7.15 -1.12
N TRP A 566 22.58 7.28 0.19
CA TRP A 566 23.41 8.13 1.06
C TRP A 566 24.71 7.46 1.46
N VAL A 567 25.79 8.21 1.38
CA VAL A 567 27.13 7.75 1.80
C VAL A 567 27.28 7.92 3.32
N ARG A 568 27.69 6.87 4.00
CA ARG A 568 27.88 6.89 5.46
C ARG A 568 29.39 6.90 5.80
N VAL A 569 29.82 7.82 6.66
CA VAL A 569 31.22 7.99 7.06
C VAL A 569 31.39 8.08 8.56
#